data_35dc8489bbe6e753922554a933c2ea79
#
_entry.id   35dc8489bbe6e753922554a933c2ea79
#
_cell.length_a   1.000
_cell.length_b   1.000
_cell.length_c   1.000
_cell.angle_alpha   90.00
_cell.angle_beta   90.00
_cell.angle_gamma   90.00
#
_symmetry.space_group_name_H-M   'P 1'
#
loop_
_entity.id
_entity.type
_entity.pdbx_description
1 polymer ?
#
loop_
_entity_poly.entity_id
_entity_poly.type
_entity_poly.pdbx_seq_one_letter_code
_entity_poly.pdbx_strand_id
1 'polypeptide(L)'
;MMRKTLAAFTAVLLILIPINCFAASNGAMNLKTGQTTTQSGAYYNDGVLYLELEPVCRYLSYTVTLADAGSDIRLTNGSDTIKIDPAGNQIVKNGHTLNVSYLSPEDTLGGGCMRLNDRLYMRSDLLSQLLGLDVQTDETQKTVTVRGIIQNVLNIETKRNDLSEGLLTATVQYPVLSGPWSAQALETMNGIFKQTADSAVDQGRKNSKDLEDIVAIQKASGNEYGGSMQCSVYFDYDIKYSQNGLFSVVLSNYQYAGGAHGSTIQTSYTFDLKTGKQLALSDFMKKDSGYQKFLNTKVRNEIDSRVKEKKLFENTPFQTLGNNPDFYLSDDGITFYFQQYEYFPYAAGIQEFPVSFESISQMLNPSYSCLSQKLNRTA
;
A
#
# COMPACT_ATOMS: atom_id res chain seq x y z
N MET A 1 13.86 -24.60 27.72
CA MET A 1 14.19 -23.78 26.52
C MET A 1 12.88 -23.46 25.81
N MET A 2 12.19 -22.44 26.27
CA MET A 2 10.89 -22.01 25.68
C MET A 2 11.18 -20.94 24.61
N ARG A 3 10.90 -21.26 23.35
CA ARG A 3 10.88 -20.27 22.28
C ARG A 3 9.69 -19.34 22.52
N LYS A 4 9.97 -18.10 22.91
CA LYS A 4 8.98 -17.03 22.92
C LYS A 4 8.70 -16.63 21.47
N THR A 5 7.54 -17.01 20.98
CA THR A 5 7.00 -16.47 19.71
C THR A 5 6.64 -15.02 19.93
N LEU A 6 7.36 -14.14 19.29
CA LEU A 6 7.08 -12.71 19.22
C LEU A 6 5.87 -12.53 18.30
N ALA A 7 4.72 -12.18 18.87
CA ALA A 7 3.56 -11.79 18.08
C ALA A 7 3.82 -10.36 17.58
N ALA A 8 4.23 -10.24 16.31
CA ALA A 8 4.28 -8.98 15.62
C ALA A 8 2.84 -8.52 15.32
N PHE A 9 2.36 -7.52 16.04
CA PHE A 9 1.16 -6.81 15.66
C PHE A 9 1.48 -5.91 14.47
N THR A 10 1.23 -6.39 13.26
CA THR A 10 1.34 -5.60 12.04
C THR A 10 0.10 -4.72 11.95
N ALA A 11 0.30 -3.41 11.80
CA ALA A 11 -0.78 -2.51 11.45
C ALA A 11 -1.27 -2.88 10.05
N VAL A 12 -2.48 -3.43 9.98
CA VAL A 12 -3.12 -3.84 8.73
C VAL A 12 -3.64 -2.59 8.05
N LEU A 13 -3.01 -2.19 6.96
CA LEU A 13 -3.58 -1.21 6.04
C LEU A 13 -4.70 -1.90 5.26
N LEU A 14 -5.94 -1.75 5.72
CA LEU A 14 -7.12 -2.20 4.99
C LEU A 14 -7.35 -1.22 3.82
N ILE A 15 -6.86 -1.61 2.64
CA ILE A 15 -7.28 -0.97 1.39
C ILE A 15 -8.71 -1.43 1.12
N LEU A 16 -9.68 -0.62 1.54
CA LEU A 16 -11.07 -0.80 1.12
C LEU A 16 -11.20 -0.26 -0.32
N ILE A 17 -10.90 -1.13 -1.29
CA ILE A 17 -11.41 -0.93 -2.64
C ILE A 17 -12.94 -0.95 -2.54
N PRO A 18 -13.68 -0.01 -3.14
CA PRO A 18 -15.13 -0.09 -3.18
C PRO A 18 -15.53 -1.38 -3.92
N ILE A 19 -15.80 -2.41 -3.16
CA ILE A 19 -16.41 -3.62 -3.69
C ILE A 19 -17.85 -3.24 -3.97
N ASN A 20 -18.18 -3.03 -5.23
CA ASN A 20 -19.57 -3.18 -5.67
C ASN A 20 -19.99 -4.59 -5.25
N CYS A 21 -20.73 -4.66 -4.17
CA CYS A 21 -21.17 -5.91 -3.56
C CYS A 21 -22.27 -6.53 -4.43
N PHE A 22 -21.85 -7.11 -5.56
CA PHE A 22 -22.61 -8.19 -6.19
C PHE A 22 -22.05 -9.46 -5.57
N ALA A 23 -22.90 -10.31 -5.01
CA ALA A 23 -22.54 -11.63 -4.54
C ALA A 23 -21.94 -12.40 -5.73
N ALA A 24 -20.61 -12.32 -5.89
CA ALA A 24 -19.91 -13.05 -6.92
C ALA A 24 -20.11 -14.55 -6.61
N SER A 25 -20.76 -15.27 -7.50
CA SER A 25 -20.91 -16.72 -7.36
C SER A 25 -19.54 -17.38 -7.45
N ASN A 26 -19.20 -18.23 -6.48
CA ASN A 26 -18.00 -19.05 -6.56
C ASN A 26 -17.91 -19.75 -7.92
N GLY A 27 -16.77 -19.72 -8.56
CA GLY A 27 -16.60 -20.44 -9.82
C GLY A 27 -15.53 -19.90 -10.76
N ALA A 28 -15.31 -20.71 -11.79
CA ALA A 28 -14.33 -20.43 -12.83
C ALA A 28 -14.85 -19.41 -13.85
N MET A 29 -13.94 -18.52 -14.26
CA MET A 29 -14.15 -17.55 -15.34
C MET A 29 -13.00 -17.64 -16.35
N ASN A 30 -13.25 -17.19 -17.56
CA ASN A 30 -12.21 -17.09 -18.56
C ASN A 30 -11.31 -15.88 -18.26
N LEU A 31 -10.00 -16.05 -18.42
CA LEU A 31 -9.01 -14.97 -18.26
C LEU A 31 -8.56 -14.51 -19.64
N LYS A 32 -8.77 -13.23 -19.93
CA LYS A 32 -8.29 -12.59 -21.15
C LYS A 32 -7.07 -11.71 -20.86
N THR A 33 -5.94 -12.02 -21.52
CA THR A 33 -4.70 -11.26 -21.47
C THR A 33 -4.28 -10.90 -22.91
N GLY A 34 -4.38 -9.62 -23.29
CA GLY A 34 -4.20 -9.19 -24.68
C GLY A 34 -5.18 -9.90 -25.61
N GLN A 35 -4.66 -10.62 -26.60
CA GLN A 35 -5.46 -11.40 -27.58
C GLN A 35 -5.71 -12.86 -27.13
N THR A 36 -5.15 -13.27 -26.02
CA THR A 36 -5.24 -14.66 -25.54
C THR A 36 -6.37 -14.80 -24.52
N THR A 37 -7.14 -15.89 -24.64
CA THR A 37 -8.14 -16.28 -23.64
C THR A 37 -7.77 -17.64 -23.05
N THR A 38 -7.59 -17.67 -21.73
CA THR A 38 -7.33 -18.89 -20.97
C THR A 38 -8.63 -19.34 -20.31
N GLN A 39 -9.11 -20.54 -20.65
CA GLN A 39 -10.29 -21.12 -20.03
C GLN A 39 -10.03 -21.40 -18.55
N SER A 40 -10.97 -21.00 -17.70
CA SER A 40 -10.86 -21.12 -16.24
C SER A 40 -9.59 -20.48 -15.68
N GLY A 41 -9.02 -19.48 -16.36
CA GLY A 41 -7.83 -18.76 -15.93
C GLY A 41 -8.08 -17.74 -14.81
N ALA A 42 -9.33 -17.54 -14.42
CA ALA A 42 -9.73 -16.77 -13.25
C ALA A 42 -10.72 -17.57 -12.42
N TYR A 43 -10.72 -17.34 -11.11
CA TYR A 43 -11.60 -18.07 -10.19
C TYR A 43 -12.05 -17.16 -9.04
N TYR A 44 -13.36 -17.14 -8.75
CA TYR A 44 -13.89 -16.54 -7.55
C TYR A 44 -14.02 -17.59 -6.45
N ASN A 45 -13.48 -17.26 -5.28
CA ASN A 45 -13.63 -18.04 -4.05
C ASN A 45 -14.06 -17.10 -2.91
N ASP A 46 -15.27 -17.30 -2.38
CA ASP A 46 -15.88 -16.49 -1.33
C ASP A 46 -15.77 -14.96 -1.55
N GLY A 47 -16.03 -14.54 -2.81
CA GLY A 47 -15.98 -13.13 -3.19
C GLY A 47 -14.58 -12.58 -3.48
N VAL A 48 -13.54 -13.40 -3.35
CA VAL A 48 -12.16 -13.05 -3.70
C VAL A 48 -11.85 -13.56 -5.10
N LEU A 49 -11.34 -12.69 -5.96
CA LEU A 49 -10.92 -13.04 -7.31
C LEU A 49 -9.45 -13.49 -7.32
N TYR A 50 -9.21 -14.66 -7.87
CA TYR A 50 -7.89 -15.22 -8.14
C TYR A 50 -7.63 -15.29 -9.63
N LEU A 51 -6.43 -14.97 -10.07
CA LEU A 51 -5.98 -15.04 -11.46
C LEU A 51 -4.89 -16.10 -11.58
N GLU A 52 -4.94 -16.90 -12.64
CA GLU A 52 -3.90 -17.84 -12.94
C GLU A 52 -2.59 -17.11 -13.22
N LEU A 53 -1.56 -17.48 -12.48
CA LEU A 53 -0.30 -16.74 -12.45
C LEU A 53 0.45 -16.78 -13.79
N GLU A 54 0.53 -17.97 -14.39
CA GLU A 54 1.34 -18.17 -15.61
C GLU A 54 0.87 -17.35 -16.82
N PRO A 55 -0.45 -17.33 -17.20
CA PRO A 55 -0.91 -16.50 -18.31
C PRO A 55 -0.69 -15.00 -18.09
N VAL A 56 -0.92 -14.50 -16.86
CA VAL A 56 -0.69 -13.10 -16.52
C VAL A 56 0.78 -12.75 -16.62
N CYS A 57 1.64 -13.56 -16.01
CA CYS A 57 3.10 -13.37 -16.04
C CYS A 57 3.65 -13.41 -17.48
N ARG A 58 3.22 -14.37 -18.27
CA ARG A 58 3.64 -14.48 -19.69
C ARG A 58 3.23 -13.24 -20.48
N TYR A 59 2.02 -12.75 -20.30
CA TYR A 59 1.52 -11.55 -20.96
C TYR A 59 2.38 -10.31 -20.64
N LEU A 60 2.87 -10.19 -19.42
CA LEU A 60 3.73 -9.11 -18.97
C LEU A 60 5.25 -9.42 -19.13
N SER A 61 5.59 -10.50 -19.84
CA SER A 61 6.97 -10.95 -20.05
C SER A 61 7.72 -11.32 -18.76
N TYR A 62 7.01 -11.76 -17.72
CA TYR A 62 7.62 -12.37 -16.55
C TYR A 62 7.80 -13.87 -16.75
N THR A 63 8.93 -14.37 -16.31
CA THR A 63 9.21 -15.80 -16.17
C THR A 63 8.79 -16.25 -14.78
N VAL A 64 8.01 -17.33 -14.71
CA VAL A 64 7.62 -17.98 -13.44
C VAL A 64 8.51 -19.17 -13.19
N THR A 65 9.15 -19.23 -12.03
CA THR A 65 9.96 -20.37 -11.58
C THR A 65 9.41 -20.85 -10.23
N LEU A 66 9.19 -22.16 -10.12
CA LEU A 66 8.73 -22.81 -8.90
C LEU A 66 9.89 -23.62 -8.33
N ALA A 67 10.21 -23.41 -7.05
CA ALA A 67 11.11 -24.31 -6.31
C ALA A 67 10.28 -25.35 -5.55
N ASP A 68 10.84 -26.54 -5.39
CA ASP A 68 10.36 -27.66 -4.56
C ASP A 68 8.85 -27.73 -4.30
N ALA A 69 8.11 -28.23 -5.27
CA ALA A 69 6.66 -28.43 -5.20
C ALA A 69 5.79 -27.16 -4.93
N GLY A 70 6.37 -25.96 -5.18
CA GLY A 70 5.67 -24.68 -5.02
C GLY A 70 5.84 -24.03 -3.64
N SER A 71 6.85 -24.45 -2.88
CA SER A 71 7.23 -23.80 -1.62
C SER A 71 7.72 -22.36 -1.81
N ASP A 72 8.39 -22.08 -2.93
CA ASP A 72 8.88 -20.75 -3.33
C ASP A 72 8.46 -20.48 -4.78
N ILE A 73 7.85 -19.31 -5.01
CA ILE A 73 7.47 -18.86 -6.35
C ILE A 73 8.34 -17.64 -6.67
N ARG A 74 8.97 -17.65 -7.81
CA ARG A 74 9.78 -16.52 -8.27
C ARG A 74 9.28 -16.03 -9.63
N LEU A 75 9.04 -14.72 -9.71
CA LEU A 75 8.68 -14.01 -10.94
C LEU A 75 9.84 -13.09 -11.29
N THR A 76 10.32 -13.15 -12.54
CA THR A 76 11.42 -12.30 -13.00
C THR A 76 11.10 -11.69 -14.36
N ASN A 77 11.38 -10.39 -14.50
CA ASN A 77 11.31 -9.67 -15.76
C ASN A 77 12.43 -8.61 -15.81
N GLY A 78 13.53 -8.91 -16.50
CA GLY A 78 14.68 -8.02 -16.57
C GLY A 78 15.22 -7.67 -15.18
N SER A 79 15.01 -6.44 -14.74
CA SER A 79 15.43 -5.94 -13.42
C SER A 79 14.46 -6.31 -12.29
N ASP A 80 13.20 -6.64 -12.60
CA ASP A 80 12.22 -6.96 -11.58
C ASP A 80 12.35 -8.40 -11.09
N THR A 81 12.41 -8.55 -9.77
CA THR A 81 12.42 -9.86 -9.10
C THR A 81 11.37 -9.83 -7.98
N ILE A 82 10.44 -10.78 -8.05
CA ILE A 82 9.42 -10.98 -7.01
C ILE A 82 9.57 -12.41 -6.50
N LYS A 83 9.84 -12.54 -5.22
CA LYS A 83 9.86 -13.82 -4.52
C LYS A 83 8.61 -13.90 -3.64
N ILE A 84 7.84 -14.97 -3.77
CA ILE A 84 6.66 -15.26 -2.97
C ILE A 84 6.98 -16.50 -2.16
N ASP A 85 6.91 -16.39 -0.84
CA ASP A 85 6.95 -17.48 0.12
C ASP A 85 5.54 -17.70 0.69
N PRO A 86 4.77 -18.64 0.12
CA PRO A 86 3.41 -18.90 0.57
C PRO A 86 3.35 -19.36 2.03
N ALA A 87 4.26 -20.25 2.44
CA ALA A 87 4.29 -20.80 3.79
C ALA A 87 4.65 -19.76 4.85
N GLY A 88 5.54 -18.83 4.51
CA GLY A 88 5.92 -17.71 5.38
C GLY A 88 4.99 -16.52 5.29
N ASN A 89 3.97 -16.55 4.42
CA ASN A 89 3.11 -15.39 4.14
C ASN A 89 3.90 -14.12 3.81
N GLN A 90 4.95 -14.26 3.02
CA GLN A 90 5.86 -13.17 2.70
C GLN A 90 6.06 -13.03 1.19
N ILE A 91 6.06 -11.78 0.73
CA ILE A 91 6.42 -11.43 -0.63
C ILE A 91 7.60 -10.46 -0.58
N VAL A 92 8.61 -10.68 -1.41
CA VAL A 92 9.74 -9.76 -1.54
C VAL A 92 9.82 -9.29 -2.99
N LYS A 93 9.59 -8.00 -3.24
CA LYS A 93 9.73 -7.37 -4.56
C LYS A 93 10.92 -6.42 -4.56
N ASN A 94 11.95 -6.70 -5.37
CA ASN A 94 13.14 -5.85 -5.49
C ASN A 94 13.78 -5.47 -4.14
N GLY A 95 13.82 -6.44 -3.22
CA GLY A 95 14.33 -6.25 -1.85
C GLY A 95 13.29 -5.70 -0.86
N HIS A 96 12.15 -5.20 -1.31
CA HIS A 96 11.06 -4.76 -0.43
C HIS A 96 10.27 -5.96 0.09
N THR A 97 10.24 -6.13 1.40
CA THR A 97 9.49 -7.19 2.06
C THR A 97 8.08 -6.70 2.38
N LEU A 98 7.09 -7.34 1.76
CA LEU A 98 5.67 -7.13 1.99
C LEU A 98 5.14 -8.22 2.92
N ASN A 99 4.53 -7.83 4.03
CA ASN A 99 3.88 -8.79 4.94
C ASN A 99 2.41 -8.95 4.51
N VAL A 100 2.04 -10.17 4.16
CA VAL A 100 0.71 -10.53 3.64
C VAL A 100 -0.08 -11.38 4.64
N SER A 101 0.04 -11.06 5.92
CA SER A 101 -0.55 -11.83 7.03
C SER A 101 -2.08 -11.75 7.15
N TYR A 102 -2.72 -10.91 6.34
CA TYR A 102 -4.19 -10.71 6.33
C TYR A 102 -4.93 -11.58 5.31
N LEU A 103 -4.26 -12.62 4.82
CA LEU A 103 -4.81 -13.45 3.75
C LEU A 103 -5.85 -14.42 4.25
N SER A 104 -6.81 -14.69 3.38
CA SER A 104 -7.97 -15.52 3.64
C SER A 104 -7.59 -16.98 3.97
N PRO A 105 -8.34 -17.67 4.86
CA PRO A 105 -8.18 -19.11 5.07
C PRO A 105 -8.36 -19.96 3.80
N GLU A 106 -8.99 -19.42 2.77
CA GLU A 106 -9.17 -20.07 1.47
C GLU A 106 -7.92 -20.07 0.59
N ASP A 107 -6.89 -19.30 0.96
CA ASP A 107 -5.59 -19.32 0.28
C ASP A 107 -4.87 -20.65 0.59
N THR A 108 -5.13 -21.66 -0.22
CA THR A 108 -4.73 -23.06 0.04
C THR A 108 -3.23 -23.28 0.17
N LEU A 109 -2.41 -22.35 -0.30
CA LEU A 109 -0.95 -22.37 -0.16
C LEU A 109 -0.44 -21.32 0.83
N GLY A 110 -1.25 -20.31 1.19
CA GLY A 110 -0.81 -19.10 1.86
C GLY A 110 -0.22 -18.07 0.89
N GLY A 111 0.22 -16.90 1.41
CA GLY A 111 0.82 -15.84 0.59
C GLY A 111 -0.09 -15.28 -0.51
N GLY A 112 -1.41 -15.40 -0.39
CA GLY A 112 -2.36 -15.02 -1.43
C GLY A 112 -2.44 -15.99 -2.60
N CYS A 113 -1.87 -17.18 -2.47
CA CYS A 113 -1.77 -18.17 -3.52
C CYS A 113 -2.72 -19.35 -3.28
N MET A 114 -3.25 -19.88 -4.37
CA MET A 114 -4.13 -21.04 -4.38
C MET A 114 -3.71 -21.99 -5.50
N ARG A 115 -3.78 -23.31 -5.26
CA ARG A 115 -3.58 -24.33 -6.27
C ARG A 115 -4.91 -25.03 -6.58
N LEU A 116 -5.29 -25.03 -7.84
CA LEU A 116 -6.51 -25.68 -8.32
C LEU A 116 -6.21 -26.44 -9.62
N ASN A 117 -6.46 -27.75 -9.66
CA ASN A 117 -6.20 -28.61 -10.83
C ASN A 117 -4.78 -28.44 -11.39
N ASP A 118 -3.77 -28.49 -10.53
CA ASP A 118 -2.34 -28.32 -10.84
C ASP A 118 -1.96 -26.94 -11.43
N ARG A 119 -2.88 -25.98 -11.43
CA ARG A 119 -2.65 -24.60 -11.85
C ARG A 119 -2.49 -23.72 -10.62
N LEU A 120 -1.60 -22.73 -10.72
CA LEU A 120 -1.31 -21.80 -9.65
C LEU A 120 -2.05 -20.48 -9.88
N TYR A 121 -2.80 -20.06 -8.90
CA TYR A 121 -3.55 -18.81 -8.89
C TYR A 121 -3.06 -17.90 -7.78
N MET A 122 -3.15 -16.60 -7.99
CA MET A 122 -2.88 -15.59 -6.99
C MET A 122 -4.03 -14.58 -6.92
N ARG A 123 -4.30 -14.05 -5.73
CA ARG A 123 -5.29 -12.98 -5.53
C ARG A 123 -5.06 -11.84 -6.49
N SER A 124 -6.13 -11.39 -7.14
CA SER A 124 -6.05 -10.34 -8.18
C SER A 124 -5.57 -9.00 -7.63
N ASP A 125 -5.96 -8.65 -6.40
CA ASP A 125 -5.54 -7.41 -5.74
C ASP A 125 -4.02 -7.39 -5.49
N LEU A 126 -3.46 -8.48 -4.94
CA LEU A 126 -2.02 -8.61 -4.74
C LEU A 126 -1.26 -8.62 -6.06
N LEU A 127 -1.75 -9.36 -7.04
CA LEU A 127 -1.11 -9.45 -8.35
C LEU A 127 -1.14 -8.10 -9.07
N SER A 128 -2.22 -7.34 -8.92
CA SER A 128 -2.33 -5.98 -9.45
C SER A 128 -1.32 -5.03 -8.79
N GLN A 129 -1.19 -5.09 -7.48
CA GLN A 129 -0.20 -4.29 -6.73
C GLN A 129 1.24 -4.65 -7.13
N LEU A 130 1.52 -5.95 -7.30
CA LEU A 130 2.87 -6.42 -7.64
C LEU A 130 3.28 -6.11 -9.07
N LEU A 131 2.35 -6.25 -10.02
CA LEU A 131 2.64 -6.20 -11.46
C LEU A 131 2.08 -4.96 -12.17
N GLY A 132 1.30 -4.13 -11.49
CA GLY A 132 0.63 -2.97 -12.10
C GLY A 132 -0.44 -3.41 -13.11
N LEU A 133 -1.55 -3.99 -12.62
CA LEU A 133 -2.61 -4.51 -13.48
C LEU A 133 -3.90 -3.71 -13.34
N ASP A 134 -4.55 -3.46 -14.47
CA ASP A 134 -5.97 -3.13 -14.56
C ASP A 134 -6.76 -4.42 -14.78
N VAL A 135 -7.65 -4.74 -13.85
CA VAL A 135 -8.47 -5.97 -13.86
C VAL A 135 -9.94 -5.59 -13.99
N GLN A 136 -10.57 -6.07 -15.05
CA GLN A 136 -11.98 -5.80 -15.34
C GLN A 136 -12.75 -7.10 -15.44
N THR A 137 -13.87 -7.19 -14.74
CA THR A 137 -14.73 -8.38 -14.71
C THR A 137 -16.03 -8.14 -15.48
N ASP A 138 -16.38 -9.05 -16.37
CA ASP A 138 -17.68 -9.16 -17.00
C ASP A 138 -18.37 -10.43 -16.51
N GLU A 139 -19.29 -10.27 -15.56
CA GLU A 139 -20.05 -11.35 -14.94
C GLU A 139 -20.98 -12.03 -15.94
N THR A 140 -21.50 -11.29 -16.93
CA THR A 140 -22.43 -11.80 -17.95
C THR A 140 -21.72 -12.75 -18.90
N GLN A 141 -20.51 -12.37 -19.33
CA GLN A 141 -19.69 -13.19 -20.23
C GLN A 141 -18.79 -14.17 -19.48
N LYS A 142 -18.82 -14.17 -18.16
CA LYS A 142 -17.91 -14.97 -17.33
C LYS A 142 -16.44 -14.78 -17.73
N THR A 143 -16.04 -13.52 -17.90
CA THR A 143 -14.70 -13.16 -18.39
C THR A 143 -14.06 -12.10 -17.50
N VAL A 144 -12.80 -12.34 -17.15
CA VAL A 144 -11.92 -11.35 -16.50
C VAL A 144 -10.89 -10.90 -17.54
N THR A 145 -10.82 -9.60 -17.78
CA THR A 145 -9.83 -9.00 -18.68
C THR A 145 -8.73 -8.33 -17.87
N VAL A 146 -7.49 -8.69 -18.14
CA VAL A 146 -6.30 -8.14 -17.51
C VAL A 146 -5.48 -7.36 -18.54
N ARG A 147 -5.07 -6.16 -18.17
CA ARG A 147 -4.14 -5.32 -18.93
C ARG A 147 -3.04 -4.80 -18.02
N GLY A 148 -1.82 -4.69 -18.53
CA GLY A 148 -0.73 -4.03 -17.82
C GLY A 148 -0.93 -2.51 -17.84
N ILE A 149 -0.67 -1.86 -16.71
CA ILE A 149 -0.62 -0.40 -16.60
C ILE A 149 0.80 0.05 -16.99
N ILE A 150 0.90 1.00 -17.90
CA ILE A 150 2.21 1.53 -18.34
C ILE A 150 2.77 2.42 -17.22
N GLN A 151 3.79 1.93 -16.54
CA GLN A 151 4.49 2.63 -15.48
C GLN A 151 5.60 3.55 -16.01
N ASN A 152 6.04 4.51 -15.22
CA ASN A 152 7.24 5.27 -15.50
C ASN A 152 8.46 4.32 -15.57
N VAL A 153 9.41 4.62 -16.45
CA VAL A 153 10.70 3.91 -16.47
C VAL A 153 11.51 4.36 -15.25
N LEU A 154 11.41 3.59 -14.18
CA LEU A 154 11.99 3.90 -12.87
C LEU A 154 12.43 2.61 -12.19
N ASN A 155 13.71 2.54 -11.78
CA ASN A 155 14.19 1.46 -10.94
C ASN A 155 13.99 1.86 -9.48
N ILE A 156 13.41 0.99 -8.69
CA ILE A 156 13.12 1.21 -7.29
C ILE A 156 13.81 0.08 -6.51
N GLU A 157 14.87 0.44 -5.81
CA GLU A 157 15.54 -0.44 -4.87
C GLU A 157 15.05 -0.15 -3.45
N THR A 158 14.99 -1.16 -2.61
CA THR A 158 14.69 -0.99 -1.19
C THR A 158 15.99 -0.92 -0.39
N LYS A 159 16.16 0.16 0.34
CA LYS A 159 17.13 0.18 1.44
C LYS A 159 16.47 -0.38 2.68
N ARG A 160 17.11 -1.40 3.25
CA ARG A 160 16.66 -2.02 4.50
C ARG A 160 17.74 -1.85 5.57
N ASN A 161 17.32 -1.47 6.77
CA ASN A 161 18.15 -1.39 7.95
C ASN A 161 17.38 -2.01 9.13
N ASP A 162 17.96 -3.05 9.71
CA ASP A 162 17.48 -3.67 10.94
C ASP A 162 18.48 -3.34 12.05
N LEU A 163 18.00 -2.75 13.14
CA LEU A 163 18.86 -2.40 14.28
C LEU A 163 18.25 -2.85 15.61
N SER A 164 19.14 -3.07 16.61
CA SER A 164 18.76 -3.37 17.97
C SER A 164 19.74 -2.66 18.91
N GLU A 165 19.28 -1.63 19.61
CA GLU A 165 20.06 -0.76 20.48
C GLU A 165 19.31 -0.53 21.81
N GLY A 166 19.89 -0.94 22.94
CA GLY A 166 19.21 -0.79 24.24
C GLY A 166 17.84 -1.46 24.27
N LEU A 167 16.79 -0.68 24.53
CA LEU A 167 15.41 -1.15 24.48
C LEU A 167 14.77 -1.03 23.09
N LEU A 168 15.45 -0.45 22.09
CA LEU A 168 14.93 -0.24 20.75
C LEU A 168 15.22 -1.42 19.83
N THR A 169 14.20 -1.86 19.11
CA THR A 169 14.32 -2.64 17.88
C THR A 169 13.72 -1.87 16.73
N ALA A 170 14.40 -1.80 15.58
CA ALA A 170 13.84 -1.13 14.41
C ALA A 170 14.02 -1.97 13.15
N THR A 171 12.99 -1.99 12.32
CA THR A 171 13.03 -2.47 10.94
C THR A 171 12.60 -1.32 10.04
N VAL A 172 13.51 -0.89 9.18
CA VAL A 172 13.33 0.30 8.34
C VAL A 172 13.51 -0.10 6.89
N GLN A 173 12.50 0.15 6.07
CA GLN A 173 12.54 -0.04 4.62
C GLN A 173 12.14 1.28 3.94
N TYR A 174 12.93 1.79 3.01
CA TYR A 174 12.58 2.97 2.23
C TYR A 174 13.08 2.84 0.78
N PRO A 175 12.40 3.51 -0.19
CA PRO A 175 12.76 3.39 -1.59
C PRO A 175 13.97 4.24 -1.95
N VAL A 176 14.78 3.74 -2.88
CA VAL A 176 15.82 4.49 -3.58
C VAL A 176 15.54 4.42 -5.06
N LEU A 177 15.32 5.58 -5.67
CA LEU A 177 14.96 5.73 -7.06
C LEU A 177 16.20 5.92 -7.93
N SER A 178 16.22 5.25 -9.08
CA SER A 178 17.18 5.46 -10.16
C SER A 178 16.51 5.29 -11.53
N GLY A 179 17.14 5.76 -12.59
CA GLY A 179 16.57 5.64 -13.94
C GLY A 179 16.88 6.84 -14.83
N PRO A 180 16.20 6.98 -15.98
CA PRO A 180 16.51 8.00 -16.99
C PRO A 180 15.93 9.38 -16.67
N TRP A 181 15.92 9.76 -15.39
CA TRP A 181 15.42 11.05 -14.90
C TRP A 181 16.57 11.97 -14.49
N SER A 182 16.30 13.24 -14.26
CA SER A 182 17.32 14.18 -13.79
C SER A 182 17.99 13.68 -12.50
N ALA A 183 19.33 13.65 -12.48
CA ALA A 183 20.08 13.24 -11.30
C ALA A 183 19.72 14.09 -10.07
N GLN A 184 19.56 15.41 -10.27
CA GLN A 184 19.15 16.33 -9.20
C GLN A 184 17.74 16.01 -8.68
N ALA A 185 16.79 15.65 -9.58
CA ALA A 185 15.45 15.27 -9.17
C ALA A 185 15.46 13.97 -8.33
N LEU A 186 16.19 12.96 -8.80
CA LEU A 186 16.34 11.68 -8.08
C LEU A 186 17.02 11.88 -6.72
N GLU A 187 18.07 12.68 -6.65
CA GLU A 187 18.78 12.99 -5.40
C GLU A 187 17.85 13.70 -4.40
N THR A 188 17.05 14.66 -4.86
CA THR A 188 16.07 15.37 -4.02
C THR A 188 15.05 14.39 -3.42
N MET A 189 14.45 13.54 -4.23
CA MET A 189 13.45 12.55 -3.76
C MET A 189 14.06 11.52 -2.82
N ASN A 190 15.22 10.95 -3.18
CA ASN A 190 15.93 9.98 -2.35
C ASN A 190 16.38 10.59 -1.02
N GLY A 191 16.78 11.86 -1.02
CA GLY A 191 17.11 12.60 0.19
C GLY A 191 15.94 12.72 1.15
N ILE A 192 14.74 13.03 0.62
CA ILE A 192 13.51 13.12 1.42
C ILE A 192 13.16 11.74 2.03
N PHE A 193 13.20 10.66 1.26
CA PHE A 193 12.89 9.32 1.77
C PHE A 193 13.86 8.89 2.88
N LYS A 194 15.15 9.08 2.62
CA LYS A 194 16.18 8.78 3.62
C LYS A 194 16.00 9.61 4.89
N GLN A 195 15.80 10.92 4.77
CA GLN A 195 15.62 11.80 5.92
C GLN A 195 14.39 11.43 6.75
N THR A 196 13.27 11.07 6.10
CA THR A 196 12.06 10.63 6.79
C THR A 196 12.31 9.32 7.55
N ALA A 197 13.02 8.38 6.94
CA ALA A 197 13.40 7.11 7.58
C ALA A 197 14.35 7.31 8.75
N ASP A 198 15.40 8.15 8.59
CA ASP A 198 16.35 8.48 9.67
C ASP A 198 15.63 9.13 10.85
N SER A 199 14.70 10.07 10.59
CA SER A 199 13.90 10.73 11.62
C SER A 199 13.03 9.76 12.42
N ALA A 200 12.51 8.70 11.76
CA ALA A 200 11.76 7.66 12.45
C ALA A 200 12.65 6.88 13.45
N VAL A 201 13.87 6.54 13.05
CA VAL A 201 14.84 5.86 13.93
C VAL A 201 15.26 6.76 15.09
N ASP A 202 15.53 8.03 14.83
CA ASP A 202 15.93 8.99 15.88
C ASP A 202 14.81 9.20 16.89
N GLN A 203 13.55 9.23 16.47
CA GLN A 203 12.41 9.24 17.38
C GLN A 203 12.35 7.95 18.22
N GLY A 204 12.60 6.79 17.60
CA GLY A 204 12.67 5.51 18.32
C GLY A 204 13.77 5.49 19.39
N ARG A 205 14.96 6.03 19.08
CA ARG A 205 16.06 6.19 20.04
C ARG A 205 15.66 7.07 21.23
N LYS A 206 14.98 8.19 20.93
CA LYS A 206 14.46 9.07 21.98
C LYS A 206 13.45 8.34 22.86
N ASN A 207 12.49 7.63 22.27
CA ASN A 207 11.49 6.86 22.99
C ASN A 207 12.15 5.79 23.89
N SER A 208 13.20 5.11 23.40
CA SER A 208 13.98 4.12 24.15
C SER A 208 14.62 4.75 25.38
N LYS A 209 15.27 5.91 25.22
CA LYS A 209 15.90 6.63 26.32
C LYS A 209 14.87 7.12 27.35
N ASP A 210 13.77 7.70 26.91
CA ASP A 210 12.69 8.16 27.79
C ASP A 210 12.11 6.98 28.59
N LEU A 211 11.98 5.79 28.00
CA LEU A 211 11.54 4.57 28.71
C LEU A 211 12.59 4.10 29.74
N GLU A 212 13.87 4.11 29.40
CA GLU A 212 14.96 3.77 30.33
C GLU A 212 14.93 4.69 31.57
N ASP A 213 14.75 6.01 31.36
CA ASP A 213 14.65 6.99 32.44
C ASP A 213 13.42 6.76 33.33
N ILE A 214 12.27 6.45 32.75
CA ILE A 214 11.03 6.10 33.50
C ILE A 214 11.26 4.87 34.36
N VAL A 215 11.84 3.80 33.81
CA VAL A 215 12.15 2.56 34.52
C VAL A 215 13.12 2.82 35.68
N ALA A 216 14.15 3.63 35.47
CA ALA A 216 15.12 3.98 36.49
C ALA A 216 14.48 4.76 37.66
N ILE A 217 13.60 5.73 37.36
CA ILE A 217 12.85 6.51 38.36
C ILE A 217 11.95 5.60 39.19
N GLN A 218 11.21 4.69 38.59
CA GLN A 218 10.32 3.76 39.29
C GLN A 218 11.10 2.82 40.21
N LYS A 219 12.20 2.27 39.71
CA LYS A 219 13.10 1.43 40.50
C LYS A 219 13.69 2.18 41.70
N ALA A 220 14.12 3.41 41.52
CA ALA A 220 14.64 4.25 42.61
C ALA A 220 13.56 4.57 43.67
N SER A 221 12.30 4.60 43.25
CA SER A 221 11.15 4.78 44.17
C SER A 221 10.63 3.50 44.80
N GLY A 222 11.32 2.37 44.61
CA GLY A 222 10.94 1.07 45.14
C GLY A 222 9.78 0.38 44.42
N ASN A 223 9.43 0.84 43.21
CA ASN A 223 8.37 0.27 42.39
C ASN A 223 8.96 -0.55 41.25
N GLU A 224 8.22 -1.59 40.82
CA GLU A 224 8.53 -2.30 39.57
C GLU A 224 7.80 -1.65 38.41
N TYR A 225 8.47 -1.57 37.27
CA TYR A 225 7.84 -1.12 36.03
C TYR A 225 6.94 -2.22 35.49
N GLY A 226 5.63 -2.00 35.47
CA GLY A 226 4.62 -2.99 35.03
C GLY A 226 4.39 -3.06 33.51
N GLY A 227 5.08 -2.25 32.72
CA GLY A 227 4.92 -2.19 31.26
C GLY A 227 5.97 -3.02 30.50
N SER A 228 5.90 -2.97 29.16
CA SER A 228 6.93 -3.57 28.31
C SER A 228 8.22 -2.74 28.35
N MET A 229 9.35 -3.42 28.52
CA MET A 229 10.69 -2.81 28.44
C MET A 229 11.23 -2.88 26.99
N GLN A 230 10.41 -2.58 26.01
CA GLN A 230 10.80 -2.62 24.61
C GLN A 230 10.17 -1.45 23.86
N CYS A 231 10.97 -0.80 23.03
CA CYS A 231 10.52 0.14 22.00
C CYS A 231 10.68 -0.50 20.63
N SER A 232 9.79 -0.19 19.71
CA SER A 232 9.87 -0.71 18.34
C SER A 232 9.59 0.37 17.32
N VAL A 233 10.32 0.34 16.20
CA VAL A 233 10.07 1.15 15.01
C VAL A 233 9.89 0.20 13.83
N TYR A 234 8.79 0.35 13.11
CA TYR A 234 8.59 -0.25 11.79
C TYR A 234 8.33 0.87 10.80
N PHE A 235 9.29 1.08 9.92
CA PHE A 235 9.20 2.07 8.85
C PHE A 235 9.15 1.35 7.52
N ASP A 236 8.10 1.64 6.74
CA ASP A 236 7.85 0.97 5.47
C ASP A 236 7.27 1.95 4.45
N TYR A 237 7.21 1.55 3.19
CA TYR A 237 6.67 2.38 2.12
C TYR A 237 5.75 1.60 1.20
N ASP A 238 4.86 2.34 0.51
CA ASP A 238 4.00 1.79 -0.54
C ASP A 238 3.92 2.78 -1.72
N ILE A 239 4.19 2.28 -2.92
CA ILE A 239 4.11 3.07 -4.14
C ILE A 239 2.67 3.05 -4.61
N LYS A 240 2.04 4.21 -4.60
CA LYS A 240 0.62 4.38 -4.93
C LYS A 240 0.38 4.76 -6.39
N TYR A 241 1.35 5.43 -7.02
CA TYR A 241 1.24 5.86 -8.41
C TYR A 241 2.61 6.06 -9.04
N SER A 242 2.80 5.56 -10.26
CA SER A 242 4.05 5.74 -11.02
C SER A 242 3.78 5.81 -12.52
N GLN A 243 3.09 6.85 -12.99
CA GLN A 243 2.69 7.02 -14.40
C GLN A 243 2.79 8.48 -14.80
N ASN A 244 2.84 8.75 -16.10
CA ASN A 244 2.75 10.08 -16.69
C ASN A 244 3.79 11.09 -16.15
N GLY A 245 4.97 10.62 -15.74
CA GLY A 245 6.00 11.47 -15.14
C GLY A 245 5.71 11.89 -13.70
N LEU A 246 4.67 11.33 -13.07
CA LEU A 246 4.31 11.53 -11.67
C LEU A 246 4.65 10.30 -10.84
N PHE A 247 5.06 10.50 -9.60
CA PHE A 247 5.36 9.45 -8.66
C PHE A 247 4.73 9.77 -7.30
N SER A 248 3.89 8.88 -6.79
CA SER A 248 3.27 9.05 -5.48
C SER A 248 3.58 7.86 -4.58
N VAL A 249 4.05 8.14 -3.38
CA VAL A 249 4.48 7.16 -2.38
C VAL A 249 3.95 7.53 -1.01
N VAL A 250 3.60 6.52 -0.25
CA VAL A 250 3.24 6.60 1.17
C VAL A 250 4.37 5.99 1.98
N LEU A 251 4.79 6.68 3.02
CA LEU A 251 5.73 6.22 4.03
C LEU A 251 4.96 6.03 5.34
N SER A 252 5.07 4.85 5.94
CA SER A 252 4.38 4.48 7.18
C SER A 252 5.40 4.30 8.31
N ASN A 253 5.26 5.07 9.37
CA ASN A 253 6.11 5.03 10.55
C ASN A 253 5.31 4.55 11.77
N TYR A 254 5.44 3.28 12.10
CA TYR A 254 4.89 2.74 13.35
C TYR A 254 5.92 2.86 14.46
N GLN A 255 5.50 3.41 15.60
CA GLN A 255 6.29 3.56 16.81
C GLN A 255 5.57 2.89 18.00
N TYR A 256 6.30 2.08 18.75
CA TYR A 256 5.89 1.59 20.06
C TYR A 256 6.92 2.01 21.11
N ALA A 257 6.45 2.62 22.17
CA ALA A 257 7.28 3.22 23.23
C ALA A 257 7.01 2.62 24.62
N GLY A 258 6.63 1.32 24.71
CA GLY A 258 6.42 0.64 25.99
C GLY A 258 5.01 0.83 26.61
N GLY A 259 4.08 1.51 25.94
CA GLY A 259 2.71 1.74 26.40
C GLY A 259 1.73 0.61 26.08
N ALA A 260 0.44 0.91 26.11
CA ALA A 260 -0.63 -0.05 25.82
C ALA A 260 -0.63 -0.50 24.34
N HIS A 261 -0.27 0.38 23.43
CA HIS A 261 -0.16 0.13 21.99
C HIS A 261 0.79 1.14 21.36
N GLY A 262 1.25 0.85 20.14
CA GLY A 262 1.95 1.81 19.30
C GLY A 262 1.01 2.70 18.51
N SER A 263 1.57 3.58 17.68
CA SER A 263 0.82 4.37 16.71
C SER A 263 1.54 4.42 15.38
N THR A 264 0.77 4.59 14.30
CA THR A 264 1.29 4.77 12.95
C THR A 264 1.05 6.20 12.50
N ILE A 265 2.11 6.83 11.99
CA ILE A 265 2.02 8.08 11.24
C ILE A 265 2.27 7.76 9.78
N GLN A 266 1.35 8.14 8.92
CA GLN A 266 1.46 8.02 7.48
C GLN A 266 1.86 9.37 6.89
N THR A 267 2.86 9.38 6.03
CA THR A 267 3.29 10.56 5.28
C THR A 267 3.30 10.24 3.81
N SER A 268 2.65 11.05 3.00
CA SER A 268 2.62 10.85 1.55
C SER A 268 3.38 11.94 0.82
N TYR A 269 3.99 11.54 -0.27
CA TYR A 269 4.67 12.46 -1.19
C TYR A 269 4.22 12.18 -2.61
N THR A 270 3.91 13.24 -3.35
CA THR A 270 3.68 13.18 -4.79
C THR A 270 4.68 14.08 -5.48
N PHE A 271 5.42 13.54 -6.45
CA PHE A 271 6.50 14.24 -7.15
C PHE A 271 6.25 14.32 -8.66
N ASP A 272 6.71 15.40 -9.26
CA ASP A 272 7.04 15.47 -10.67
C ASP A 272 8.45 14.88 -10.87
N LEU A 273 8.55 13.75 -11.57
CA LEU A 273 9.80 13.02 -11.77
C LEU A 273 10.82 13.80 -12.61
N LYS A 274 10.36 14.71 -13.47
CA LYS A 274 11.24 15.50 -14.32
C LYS A 274 12.01 16.54 -13.50
N THR A 275 11.35 17.13 -12.52
CA THR A 275 11.90 18.26 -11.74
C THR A 275 12.30 17.90 -10.33
N GLY A 276 11.78 16.78 -9.78
CA GLY A 276 11.91 16.41 -8.36
C GLY A 276 11.03 17.28 -7.43
N LYS A 277 10.19 18.16 -8.00
CA LYS A 277 9.29 19.01 -7.20
C LYS A 277 8.25 18.15 -6.51
N GLN A 278 8.12 18.30 -5.19
CA GLN A 278 6.95 17.82 -4.46
C GLN A 278 5.73 18.65 -4.84
N LEU A 279 4.64 17.99 -5.17
CA LEU A 279 3.39 18.59 -5.62
C LEU A 279 2.35 18.60 -4.49
N ALA A 280 1.71 19.75 -4.31
CA ALA A 280 0.56 19.92 -3.43
C ALA A 280 -0.74 19.67 -4.20
N LEU A 281 -1.85 19.44 -3.50
CA LEU A 281 -3.17 19.29 -4.12
C LEU A 281 -3.50 20.46 -5.07
N SER A 282 -3.14 21.69 -4.68
CA SER A 282 -3.38 22.89 -5.48
C SER A 282 -2.65 22.91 -6.82
N ASP A 283 -1.53 22.19 -6.97
CA ASP A 283 -0.83 22.08 -8.26
C ASP A 283 -1.69 21.33 -9.31
N PHE A 284 -2.49 20.36 -8.85
CA PHE A 284 -3.35 19.53 -9.70
C PHE A 284 -4.68 20.23 -10.08
N MET A 285 -5.06 21.28 -9.38
CA MET A 285 -6.40 21.86 -9.49
C MET A 285 -6.37 23.21 -10.25
N LYS A 286 -7.40 23.47 -11.03
CA LYS A 286 -7.64 24.81 -11.58
C LYS A 286 -7.95 25.79 -10.47
N LYS A 287 -7.31 26.93 -10.50
CA LYS A 287 -7.69 28.06 -9.66
C LYS A 287 -9.17 28.39 -9.89
N ASP A 288 -9.87 28.74 -8.85
CA ASP A 288 -11.29 29.17 -8.86
C ASP A 288 -12.29 28.14 -9.42
N SER A 289 -11.90 26.86 -9.54
CA SER A 289 -12.81 25.78 -9.96
C SER A 289 -13.82 25.33 -8.90
N GLY A 290 -13.69 25.82 -7.66
CA GLY A 290 -14.52 25.38 -6.54
C GLY A 290 -14.17 23.98 -6.02
N TYR A 291 -13.02 23.43 -6.39
CA TYR A 291 -12.61 22.07 -6.02
C TYR A 291 -12.60 21.82 -4.52
N GLN A 292 -12.20 22.80 -3.70
CA GLN A 292 -12.16 22.62 -2.24
C GLN A 292 -13.56 22.29 -1.68
N LYS A 293 -14.58 23.04 -2.08
CA LYS A 293 -15.96 22.78 -1.67
C LYS A 293 -16.42 21.41 -2.14
N PHE A 294 -16.11 21.07 -3.39
CA PHE A 294 -16.49 19.78 -3.99
C PHE A 294 -15.84 18.62 -3.22
N LEU A 295 -14.53 18.66 -2.99
CA LEU A 295 -13.78 17.61 -2.31
C LEU A 295 -14.24 17.45 -0.86
N ASN A 296 -14.43 18.57 -0.13
CA ASN A 296 -14.99 18.53 1.22
C ASN A 296 -16.36 17.85 1.26
N THR A 297 -17.23 18.16 0.29
CA THR A 297 -18.56 17.52 0.20
C THR A 297 -18.45 16.03 -0.09
N LYS A 298 -17.53 15.62 -0.99
CA LYS A 298 -17.32 14.20 -1.30
C LYS A 298 -16.84 13.41 -0.10
N VAL A 299 -15.82 13.92 0.61
CA VAL A 299 -15.30 13.27 1.82
C VAL A 299 -16.36 13.22 2.92
N ARG A 300 -17.10 14.31 3.17
CA ARG A 300 -18.19 14.32 4.16
C ARG A 300 -19.25 13.27 3.83
N ASN A 301 -19.72 13.21 2.59
CA ASN A 301 -20.73 12.24 2.17
C ASN A 301 -20.27 10.79 2.36
N GLU A 302 -19.00 10.51 2.12
CA GLU A 302 -18.43 9.17 2.32
C GLU A 302 -18.34 8.84 3.83
N ILE A 303 -17.91 9.78 4.67
CA ILE A 303 -17.91 9.62 6.12
C ILE A 303 -19.34 9.34 6.62
N ASP A 304 -20.32 10.16 6.22
CA ASP A 304 -21.70 10.01 6.64
C ASP A 304 -22.29 8.66 6.21
N SER A 305 -21.93 8.17 5.02
CA SER A 305 -22.33 6.85 4.53
C SER A 305 -21.75 5.73 5.41
N ARG A 306 -20.44 5.76 5.69
CA ARG A 306 -19.77 4.76 6.53
C ARG A 306 -20.28 4.76 7.96
N VAL A 307 -20.57 5.93 8.52
CA VAL A 307 -21.15 6.08 9.86
C VAL A 307 -22.58 5.52 9.90
N LYS A 308 -23.41 5.83 8.90
CA LYS A 308 -24.77 5.28 8.77
C LYS A 308 -24.77 3.76 8.67
N GLU A 309 -23.83 3.19 7.96
CA GLU A 309 -23.64 1.75 7.81
C GLU A 309 -22.98 1.09 9.03
N LYS A 310 -22.66 1.86 10.08
CA LYS A 310 -21.93 1.41 11.28
C LYS A 310 -20.54 0.82 11.01
N LYS A 311 -19.93 1.19 9.87
CA LYS A 311 -18.57 0.80 9.49
C LYS A 311 -17.51 1.74 10.04
N LEU A 312 -17.92 2.94 10.46
CA LEU A 312 -17.04 3.98 11.00
C LEU A 312 -17.71 4.69 12.17
N PHE A 313 -16.93 5.11 13.13
CA PHE A 313 -17.35 5.96 14.23
C PHE A 313 -16.51 7.24 14.22
N GLU A 314 -17.15 8.41 14.23
CA GLU A 314 -16.50 9.72 14.20
C GLU A 314 -16.39 10.26 15.62
N ASN A 315 -15.17 10.46 16.14
CA ASN A 315 -14.94 11.06 17.45
C ASN A 315 -15.16 12.58 17.42
N THR A 316 -14.69 13.21 16.35
CA THR A 316 -14.78 14.64 16.10
C THR A 316 -15.37 14.83 14.71
N PRO A 317 -16.45 15.62 14.56
CA PRO A 317 -17.04 15.85 13.24
C PRO A 317 -16.03 16.43 12.26
N PHE A 318 -15.92 15.81 11.08
CA PHE A 318 -15.09 16.32 10.00
C PHE A 318 -15.52 17.74 9.60
N GLN A 319 -14.59 18.66 9.51
CA GLN A 319 -14.85 20.05 9.15
C GLN A 319 -14.44 20.34 7.71
N THR A 320 -13.18 20.07 7.37
CA THR A 320 -12.59 20.43 6.09
C THR A 320 -11.29 19.65 5.87
N LEU A 321 -10.95 19.43 4.61
CA LEU A 321 -9.63 18.96 4.20
C LEU A 321 -8.51 20.00 4.44
N GLY A 322 -8.87 21.27 4.70
CA GLY A 322 -7.88 22.34 4.82
C GLY A 322 -7.24 22.74 3.50
N ASN A 323 -6.13 23.48 3.60
CA ASN A 323 -5.41 23.98 2.41
C ASN A 323 -4.34 23.00 1.92
N ASN A 324 -3.78 22.20 2.82
CA ASN A 324 -2.73 21.22 2.54
C ASN A 324 -3.15 19.87 3.15
N PRO A 325 -4.13 19.19 2.56
CA PRO A 325 -4.57 17.89 3.06
C PRO A 325 -3.50 16.83 2.81
N ASP A 326 -3.49 15.82 3.65
CA ASP A 326 -2.76 14.59 3.38
C ASP A 326 -3.45 13.82 2.23
N PHE A 327 -2.71 13.54 1.17
CA PHE A 327 -3.23 12.80 0.03
C PHE A 327 -2.12 12.05 -0.73
N TYR A 328 -2.53 11.07 -1.50
CA TYR A 328 -1.69 10.45 -2.53
C TYR A 328 -2.49 10.25 -3.82
N LEU A 329 -1.78 10.10 -4.96
CA LEU A 329 -2.40 9.66 -6.20
C LEU A 329 -2.50 8.14 -6.21
N SER A 330 -3.61 7.63 -6.72
CA SER A 330 -3.80 6.24 -7.11
C SER A 330 -4.13 6.14 -8.58
N ASP A 331 -4.21 4.94 -9.14
CA ASP A 331 -4.51 4.74 -10.56
C ASP A 331 -5.86 5.36 -10.99
N ASP A 332 -6.83 5.42 -10.08
CA ASP A 332 -8.18 5.88 -10.36
C ASP A 332 -8.49 7.29 -9.84
N GLY A 333 -7.64 7.86 -8.98
CA GLY A 333 -8.00 9.13 -8.34
C GLY A 333 -6.98 9.70 -7.37
N ILE A 334 -7.47 10.64 -6.57
CA ILE A 334 -6.76 11.21 -5.42
C ILE A 334 -7.38 10.60 -4.16
N THR A 335 -6.55 10.00 -3.33
CA THR A 335 -7.00 9.46 -2.05
C THR A 335 -6.54 10.39 -0.93
N PHE A 336 -7.51 10.97 -0.20
CA PHE A 336 -7.27 11.69 1.04
C PHE A 336 -7.23 10.71 2.19
N TYR A 337 -6.44 10.99 3.23
CA TYR A 337 -6.43 10.16 4.42
C TYR A 337 -6.31 11.00 5.68
N PHE A 338 -6.75 10.42 6.79
CA PHE A 338 -6.67 11.01 8.12
C PHE A 338 -5.90 10.09 9.05
N GLN A 339 -5.06 10.69 9.87
CA GLN A 339 -4.26 9.99 10.87
C GLN A 339 -5.14 9.32 11.93
N GLN A 340 -4.57 8.33 12.64
CA GLN A 340 -5.20 7.80 13.84
C GLN A 340 -5.50 8.93 14.82
N TYR A 341 -6.68 8.91 15.45
CA TYR A 341 -7.19 9.92 16.38
C TYR A 341 -7.52 11.30 15.80
N GLU A 342 -7.30 11.58 14.52
CA GLU A 342 -7.60 12.90 13.94
C GLU A 342 -9.12 13.16 13.95
N TYR A 343 -9.90 12.29 13.34
CA TYR A 343 -11.37 12.34 13.35
C TYR A 343 -12.00 11.06 13.89
N PHE A 344 -11.26 9.95 13.88
CA PHE A 344 -11.75 8.61 14.17
C PHE A 344 -10.97 7.97 15.32
N PRO A 345 -11.56 6.98 16.05
CA PRO A 345 -10.85 6.31 17.14
C PRO A 345 -9.65 5.51 16.60
N TYR A 346 -8.69 5.24 17.48
CA TYR A 346 -7.50 4.43 17.17
C TYR A 346 -7.84 3.12 16.44
N ALA A 347 -8.88 2.42 16.91
CA ALA A 347 -9.29 1.14 16.35
C ALA A 347 -9.78 1.23 14.89
N ALA A 348 -10.13 2.41 14.41
CA ALA A 348 -10.47 2.64 13.01
C ALA A 348 -9.23 2.65 12.11
N GLY A 349 -8.03 2.83 12.67
CA GLY A 349 -6.81 3.00 11.90
C GLY A 349 -6.77 4.31 11.11
N ILE A 350 -5.88 4.37 10.12
CA ILE A 350 -5.83 5.46 9.14
C ILE A 350 -6.99 5.26 8.16
N GLN A 351 -7.83 6.29 8.01
CA GLN A 351 -9.01 6.23 7.15
C GLN A 351 -8.77 6.92 5.82
N GLU A 352 -9.06 6.23 4.74
CA GLU A 352 -8.82 6.66 3.37
C GLU A 352 -10.12 6.98 2.63
N PHE A 353 -10.10 8.07 1.86
CA PHE A 353 -11.26 8.62 1.14
C PHE A 353 -10.89 8.89 -0.33
N PRO A 354 -11.07 7.91 -1.21
CA PRO A 354 -10.75 8.08 -2.62
C PRO A 354 -11.77 8.97 -3.33
N VAL A 355 -11.25 9.84 -4.19
CA VAL A 355 -12.03 10.69 -5.11
C VAL A 355 -11.54 10.44 -6.53
N SER A 356 -12.40 9.89 -7.39
CA SER A 356 -12.00 9.50 -8.74
C SER A 356 -11.60 10.70 -9.61
N PHE A 357 -10.60 10.53 -10.47
CA PHE A 357 -10.21 11.53 -11.46
C PHE A 357 -11.35 11.90 -12.41
N GLU A 358 -12.23 10.96 -12.75
CA GLU A 358 -13.42 11.23 -13.55
C GLU A 358 -14.30 12.30 -12.89
N SER A 359 -14.55 12.18 -11.59
CA SER A 359 -15.43 13.10 -10.85
C SER A 359 -14.86 14.52 -10.73
N ILE A 360 -13.55 14.68 -10.82
CA ILE A 360 -12.85 15.98 -10.75
C ILE A 360 -12.28 16.45 -12.07
N SER A 361 -12.54 15.75 -13.17
CA SER A 361 -11.91 16.00 -14.50
C SER A 361 -12.02 17.45 -14.97
N GLN A 362 -13.15 18.10 -14.74
CA GLN A 362 -13.37 19.51 -15.10
C GLN A 362 -12.62 20.50 -14.18
N MET A 363 -12.19 20.04 -13.01
CA MET A 363 -11.49 20.84 -12.01
C MET A 363 -9.97 20.66 -12.08
N LEU A 364 -9.49 19.65 -12.82
CA LEU A 364 -8.04 19.41 -12.99
C LEU A 364 -7.39 20.55 -13.78
N ASN A 365 -6.21 20.95 -13.35
CA ASN A 365 -5.33 21.82 -14.11
C ASN A 365 -5.04 21.16 -15.48
N PRO A 366 -5.13 21.87 -16.60
CA PRO A 366 -4.88 21.33 -17.94
C PRO A 366 -3.56 20.56 -18.07
N SER A 367 -2.51 20.97 -17.34
CA SER A 367 -1.22 20.28 -17.33
C SER A 367 -1.29 18.85 -16.77
N TYR A 368 -2.35 18.53 -16.02
CA TYR A 368 -2.59 17.21 -15.42
C TYR A 368 -3.87 16.55 -15.95
N SER A 369 -4.39 17.01 -17.10
CA SER A 369 -5.58 16.42 -17.72
C SER A 369 -5.41 14.93 -18.09
N CYS A 370 -4.17 14.47 -18.25
CA CYS A 370 -3.86 13.05 -18.47
C CYS A 370 -4.36 12.15 -17.33
N LEU A 371 -4.48 12.66 -16.10
CA LEU A 371 -4.98 11.91 -14.97
C LEU A 371 -6.45 11.47 -15.12
N SER A 372 -7.27 12.26 -15.84
CA SER A 372 -8.67 11.92 -16.10
C SER A 372 -8.88 11.10 -17.39
N GLN A 373 -7.83 10.84 -18.13
CA GLN A 373 -7.89 9.95 -19.28
C GLN A 373 -7.87 8.49 -18.79
N LYS A 374 -8.42 7.58 -19.60
CA LYS A 374 -8.30 6.15 -19.29
C LYS A 374 -6.83 5.79 -19.11
N LEU A 375 -6.55 4.95 -18.10
CA LEU A 375 -5.21 4.45 -17.82
C LEU A 375 -4.48 4.05 -19.11
N ASN A 376 -3.22 4.46 -19.24
CA ASN A 376 -2.36 3.98 -20.31
C ASN A 376 -2.14 2.47 -20.10
N ARG A 377 -2.73 1.66 -20.97
CA ARG A 377 -2.74 0.20 -20.86
C ARG A 377 -1.95 -0.43 -22.01
N THR A 378 -1.34 -1.56 -21.74
CA THR A 378 -0.80 -2.42 -22.80
C THR A 378 -1.93 -2.96 -23.67
N ALA A 379 -1.66 -3.16 -24.94
CA ALA A 379 -2.63 -3.66 -25.92
C ALA A 379 -3.04 -5.11 -25.62
#